data_aa52127ab2ce1f7245907658c160d880
#
_entry.id   aa52127ab2ce1f7245907658c160d880
#
_cell.length_a   1.000
_cell.length_b   1.000
_cell.length_c   1.000
_cell.angle_alpha   90.00
_cell.angle_beta   90.00
_cell.angle_gamma   90.00
#
_symmetry.space_group_name_H-M   'P 1'
#
loop_
_entity.id
_entity.type
_entity.pdbx_description
1 polymer ?
#
loop_
_entity_poly.entity_id
_entity_poly.type
_entity_poly.pdbx_seq_one_letter_code
_entity_poly.pdbx_strand_id
1 'polypeptide(L)'
;MEEKDTIDLRKYVKAAKRGWYWYAISLTLFLALAIFYHFNRMDQFMTHAEILIEEDEDSGNAASKSAGGMASLMRTFSIGGMGAASVDNELLIFQTHNILVRLVQELNLNFTYIEKDGFKKYNLYNETPVLLTAKREMLDTLGTGMLFDVELHPNGKADVAVKRGFFKKVIAQSKGITLPATIKTPYGDFQLLKSKHYNVTDDRNIKINACGTELAASGFTDLLDIDYSSKKGDGVYMEFKATNKQYGKDVLNGMMNIYNEIRLKRKNDQAEQKLAFYDKLIEDITSSLSQSEQKLQDFQTQNNLILPESETTYFFGTDKETEREIISLRDQITAHNVILAMVNDPSKKYELLPTGGDGAASAILGTYNDLILHKRNLERSATPDNIALKQVIERIENTRKLVCENIALVNRNIEKTIQTLQSINTKSKSKLNKAPSYSRQYVNLYRDKELKNELYVFLLEKRYNSAMTLSSNFPRGFIIDPAYCDIKPIMKKSLIAAAACMFFGLLFPTVLICYLANRKKDDTAPVADEEV
;
A
#
# COMPACT_ATOMS: atom_id res chain seq x y z
N MET A 1 -0.22 -32.77 -64.19
CA MET A 1 -1.25 -31.71 -64.33
C MET A 1 -2.13 -31.80 -63.10
N GLU A 2 -1.87 -30.95 -62.16
CA GLU A 2 -2.72 -30.85 -60.92
C GLU A 2 -4.06 -30.22 -61.32
N GLU A 3 -5.10 -30.99 -61.18
CA GLU A 3 -6.48 -30.54 -61.32
C GLU A 3 -6.77 -29.60 -60.16
N LYS A 4 -6.74 -28.29 -60.43
CA LYS A 4 -7.19 -27.27 -59.44
C LYS A 4 -8.65 -27.54 -59.11
N ASP A 5 -8.91 -28.10 -57.94
CA ASP A 5 -10.23 -28.16 -57.34
C ASP A 5 -10.80 -26.74 -57.18
N THR A 6 -11.42 -26.24 -58.22
CA THR A 6 -12.16 -24.98 -58.15
C THR A 6 -13.42 -25.21 -57.34
N ILE A 7 -13.46 -24.67 -56.13
CA ILE A 7 -14.64 -24.72 -55.24
C ILE A 7 -15.80 -24.01 -55.96
N ASP A 8 -16.75 -24.76 -56.44
CA ASP A 8 -17.94 -24.22 -57.14
C ASP A 8 -18.91 -23.59 -56.11
N LEU A 9 -18.67 -22.32 -55.80
CA LEU A 9 -19.46 -21.52 -54.85
C LEU A 9 -20.96 -21.52 -55.17
N ARG A 10 -21.36 -21.71 -56.43
CA ARG A 10 -22.78 -21.72 -56.83
C ARG A 10 -23.54 -22.93 -56.29
N LYS A 11 -22.89 -24.07 -56.10
CA LYS A 11 -23.50 -25.28 -55.48
C LYS A 11 -23.78 -25.05 -54.01
N TYR A 12 -22.86 -24.46 -53.27
CA TYR A 12 -23.03 -24.17 -51.85
C TYR A 12 -24.12 -23.10 -51.63
N VAL A 13 -24.20 -22.08 -52.48
CA VAL A 13 -25.27 -21.06 -52.39
C VAL A 13 -26.66 -21.69 -52.69
N LYS A 14 -26.79 -22.62 -53.64
CA LYS A 14 -28.07 -23.35 -53.89
C LYS A 14 -28.42 -24.26 -52.73
N ALA A 15 -27.45 -24.96 -52.12
CA ALA A 15 -27.65 -25.80 -50.95
C ALA A 15 -28.08 -24.97 -49.73
N ALA A 16 -27.44 -23.79 -49.52
CA ALA A 16 -27.82 -22.86 -48.45
C ALA A 16 -29.25 -22.30 -48.63
N LYS A 17 -29.67 -21.94 -49.85
CA LYS A 17 -31.02 -21.49 -50.14
C LYS A 17 -32.05 -22.59 -49.90
N ARG A 18 -31.75 -23.85 -50.19
CA ARG A 18 -32.65 -24.99 -49.94
C ARG A 18 -32.73 -25.35 -48.46
N GLY A 19 -31.65 -25.10 -47.68
CA GLY A 19 -31.57 -25.37 -46.25
C GLY A 19 -31.82 -24.14 -45.36
N TRP A 20 -32.49 -23.07 -45.83
CA TRP A 20 -32.72 -21.83 -45.11
C TRP A 20 -33.34 -22.01 -43.70
N TYR A 21 -34.15 -23.03 -43.53
CA TYR A 21 -34.77 -23.38 -42.23
C TYR A 21 -33.74 -23.75 -41.17
N TRP A 22 -32.58 -24.32 -41.54
CA TRP A 22 -31.48 -24.59 -40.59
C TRP A 22 -30.88 -23.30 -40.05
N TYR A 23 -30.79 -22.25 -40.89
CA TYR A 23 -30.34 -20.93 -40.45
C TYR A 23 -31.37 -20.31 -39.49
N ALA A 24 -32.66 -20.43 -39.76
CA ALA A 24 -33.71 -19.90 -38.88
C ALA A 24 -33.71 -20.59 -37.50
N ILE A 25 -33.60 -21.93 -37.47
CA ILE A 25 -33.53 -22.70 -36.23
C ILE A 25 -32.25 -22.37 -35.46
N SER A 26 -31.07 -22.35 -36.12
CA SER A 26 -29.82 -22.03 -35.50
C SER A 26 -29.83 -20.61 -34.93
N LEU A 27 -30.24 -19.61 -35.73
CA LEU A 27 -30.31 -18.23 -35.29
C LEU A 27 -31.20 -18.00 -34.10
N THR A 28 -32.41 -18.62 -34.10
CA THR A 28 -33.33 -18.56 -32.95
C THR A 28 -32.74 -19.21 -31.70
N LEU A 29 -32.07 -20.35 -31.84
CA LEU A 29 -31.41 -21.02 -30.72
C LEU A 29 -30.31 -20.18 -30.13
N PHE A 30 -29.38 -19.64 -30.96
CA PHE A 30 -28.28 -18.80 -30.50
C PHE A 30 -28.79 -17.45 -29.97
N LEU A 31 -29.87 -16.88 -30.52
CA LEU A 31 -30.53 -15.69 -30.00
C LEU A 31 -31.13 -15.95 -28.61
N ALA A 32 -31.83 -17.07 -28.43
CA ALA A 32 -32.36 -17.46 -27.12
C ALA A 32 -31.22 -17.63 -26.09
N LEU A 33 -30.12 -18.24 -26.50
CA LEU A 33 -28.95 -18.43 -25.66
C LEU A 33 -28.26 -17.08 -25.31
N ALA A 34 -28.18 -16.14 -26.25
CA ALA A 34 -27.68 -14.80 -26.02
C ALA A 34 -28.57 -14.01 -25.05
N ILE A 35 -29.89 -14.10 -25.21
CA ILE A 35 -30.88 -13.50 -24.32
C ILE A 35 -30.75 -14.09 -22.91
N PHE A 36 -30.69 -15.42 -22.79
CA PHE A 36 -30.50 -16.12 -21.53
C PHE A 36 -29.21 -15.68 -20.84
N TYR A 37 -28.11 -15.59 -21.58
CA TYR A 37 -26.82 -15.11 -21.06
C TYR A 37 -26.90 -13.65 -20.59
N HIS A 38 -27.58 -12.78 -21.36
CA HIS A 38 -27.77 -11.38 -21.00
C HIS A 38 -28.53 -11.20 -19.67
N PHE A 39 -29.63 -11.92 -19.49
CA PHE A 39 -30.45 -11.81 -18.28
C PHE A 39 -29.83 -12.49 -17.06
N ASN A 40 -29.00 -13.52 -17.24
CA ASN A 40 -28.39 -14.25 -16.13
C ASN A 40 -27.17 -13.54 -15.51
N ARG A 41 -26.66 -12.48 -16.14
CA ARG A 41 -25.55 -11.67 -15.60
C ARG A 41 -26.05 -10.52 -14.76
N MET A 42 -25.35 -10.29 -13.62
CA MET A 42 -25.57 -9.11 -12.78
C MET A 42 -25.13 -7.84 -13.51
N ASP A 43 -25.85 -6.77 -13.27
CA ASP A 43 -25.43 -5.44 -13.70
C ASP A 43 -24.17 -5.03 -12.94
N GLN A 44 -23.23 -4.37 -13.61
CA GLN A 44 -22.02 -3.82 -13.01
C GLN A 44 -22.05 -2.30 -13.18
N PHE A 45 -21.64 -1.61 -12.15
CA PHE A 45 -21.58 -0.15 -12.09
C PHE A 45 -20.12 0.25 -11.87
N MET A 46 -19.69 1.32 -12.53
CA MET A 46 -18.40 1.92 -12.23
C MET A 46 -18.56 2.84 -11.02
N THR A 47 -17.68 2.69 -10.08
CA THR A 47 -17.58 3.56 -8.90
C THR A 47 -16.23 4.23 -8.93
N HIS A 48 -16.20 5.53 -8.65
CA HIS A 48 -15.03 6.38 -8.73
C HIS A 48 -14.77 7.04 -7.38
N ALA A 49 -13.51 7.27 -7.06
CA ALA A 49 -13.10 8.08 -5.93
C ALA A 49 -11.77 8.76 -6.22
N GLU A 50 -11.52 9.90 -5.61
CA GLU A 50 -10.28 10.63 -5.77
C GLU A 50 -9.74 11.13 -4.43
N ILE A 51 -8.46 10.89 -4.20
CA ILE A 51 -7.74 11.31 -3.01
C ILE A 51 -6.49 12.10 -3.41
N LEU A 52 -6.30 13.27 -2.82
CA LEU A 52 -5.08 14.06 -2.95
C LEU A 52 -4.10 13.64 -1.86
N ILE A 53 -2.85 13.49 -2.23
CA ILE A 53 -1.76 13.15 -1.30
C ILE A 53 -0.97 14.42 -1.06
N GLU A 54 -1.06 14.95 0.15
CA GLU A 54 -0.26 16.10 0.54
C GLU A 54 1.20 15.69 0.74
N GLU A 55 2.13 16.43 0.10
CA GLU A 55 3.55 16.32 0.40
C GLU A 55 3.82 16.83 1.83
N ASP A 56 4.71 16.14 2.56
CA ASP A 56 5.17 16.68 3.85
C ASP A 56 5.98 17.96 3.62
N GLU A 57 5.46 19.09 4.04
CA GLU A 57 6.16 20.39 4.02
C GLU A 57 7.49 20.35 4.80
N ASP A 58 7.68 19.39 5.69
CA ASP A 58 8.92 19.18 6.46
C ASP A 58 10.14 18.75 5.59
N SER A 59 9.93 18.44 4.31
CA SER A 59 10.99 17.85 3.49
C SER A 59 11.86 18.85 2.72
N GLY A 60 11.62 20.15 2.76
CA GLY A 60 12.45 20.91 1.86
C GLY A 60 12.66 22.41 1.98
N ASN A 61 11.74 23.22 2.46
CA ASN A 61 11.83 24.65 2.16
C ASN A 61 11.96 25.66 3.32
N ALA A 62 11.83 25.24 4.57
CA ALA A 62 11.98 26.17 5.71
C ALA A 62 13.42 26.60 6.00
N ALA A 63 14.43 25.92 5.44
CA ALA A 63 15.84 26.14 5.76
C ALA A 63 16.59 27.12 4.83
N SER A 64 15.94 27.69 3.82
CA SER A 64 16.69 28.46 2.79
C SER A 64 16.94 29.93 3.11
N LYS A 65 16.48 30.46 4.25
CA LYS A 65 16.57 31.90 4.53
C LYS A 65 17.28 32.34 5.81
N SER A 66 17.77 31.46 6.66
CA SER A 66 18.61 31.85 7.79
C SER A 66 20.08 31.49 7.52
N ALA A 67 20.86 32.51 7.18
CA ALA A 67 22.32 32.39 6.96
C ALA A 67 23.02 32.04 8.27
N GLY A 68 23.93 31.06 8.23
CA GLY A 68 24.86 30.75 9.29
C GLY A 68 24.99 29.25 9.58
N GLY A 69 26.05 28.81 10.20
CA GLY A 69 26.38 27.40 10.50
C GLY A 69 25.28 26.55 11.16
N MET A 70 24.25 27.19 11.74
CA MET A 70 23.03 26.54 12.25
C MET A 70 22.21 25.89 11.15
N ALA A 71 22.23 26.43 9.91
CA ALA A 71 21.50 25.82 8.79
C ALA A 71 22.13 24.49 8.32
N SER A 72 23.47 24.35 8.48
CA SER A 72 24.14 23.07 8.19
C SER A 72 23.84 22.01 9.26
N LEU A 73 23.76 22.43 10.52
CA LEU A 73 23.26 21.58 11.62
C LEU A 73 21.82 21.17 11.37
N MET A 74 20.95 22.10 10.96
CA MET A 74 19.55 21.81 10.63
C MET A 74 19.44 20.76 9.51
N ARG A 75 20.29 20.81 8.49
CA ARG A 75 20.28 19.81 7.42
C ARG A 75 20.77 18.44 7.88
N THR A 76 21.74 18.40 8.78
CA THR A 76 22.34 17.16 9.28
C THR A 76 21.41 16.44 10.26
N PHE A 77 20.76 17.20 11.15
CA PHE A 77 19.78 16.68 12.10
C PHE A 77 18.33 16.78 11.62
N SER A 78 18.11 17.16 10.38
CA SER A 78 16.82 16.96 9.72
C SER A 78 16.59 15.45 9.54
N ILE A 79 16.29 14.81 10.65
CA ILE A 79 15.81 13.43 10.75
C ILE A 79 14.42 13.41 10.10
N GLY A 80 14.37 13.37 8.80
CA GLY A 80 13.09 13.48 8.14
C GLY A 80 13.14 13.45 6.62
N GLY A 81 14.33 13.37 6.07
CA GLY A 81 14.48 13.11 4.65
C GLY A 81 14.19 11.66 4.27
N MET A 82 12.99 11.17 4.56
CA MET A 82 12.37 10.27 3.57
C MET A 82 12.19 11.20 2.38
N GLY A 83 12.89 10.91 1.29
CA GLY A 83 12.75 11.62 0.03
C GLY A 83 11.27 11.82 -0.24
N ALA A 84 10.91 12.97 -0.80
CA ALA A 84 9.54 13.32 -1.13
C ALA A 84 8.86 12.02 -1.56
N ALA A 85 7.87 11.58 -0.78
CA ALA A 85 7.19 10.34 -1.09
C ALA A 85 6.54 10.59 -2.44
N SER A 86 7.18 10.11 -3.49
CA SER A 86 6.67 10.31 -4.83
C SER A 86 5.30 9.66 -4.83
N VAL A 87 4.34 10.26 -5.50
CA VAL A 87 2.98 9.71 -5.65
C VAL A 87 3.03 8.27 -6.14
N ASP A 88 4.11 7.89 -6.85
CA ASP A 88 4.41 6.51 -7.25
C ASP A 88 4.46 5.54 -6.06
N ASN A 89 5.11 5.94 -4.96
CA ASN A 89 5.20 5.10 -3.76
C ASN A 89 3.85 5.00 -3.05
N GLU A 90 3.04 6.04 -3.11
CA GLU A 90 1.70 6.04 -2.52
C GLU A 90 0.73 5.16 -3.31
N LEU A 91 0.80 5.24 -4.64
CA LEU A 91 0.02 4.39 -5.54
C LEU A 91 0.34 2.91 -5.29
N LEU A 92 1.62 2.56 -5.11
CA LEU A 92 2.02 1.21 -4.74
C LEU A 92 1.40 0.75 -3.41
N ILE A 93 1.21 1.65 -2.44
CA ILE A 93 0.58 1.30 -1.15
C ILE A 93 -0.88 0.92 -1.36
N PHE A 94 -1.64 1.68 -2.16
CA PHE A 94 -3.03 1.33 -2.49
C PHE A 94 -3.15 -0.02 -3.19
N GLN A 95 -2.16 -0.41 -3.99
CA GLN A 95 -2.12 -1.69 -4.69
C GLN A 95 -1.63 -2.85 -3.81
N THR A 96 -1.22 -2.59 -2.57
CA THR A 96 -0.73 -3.67 -1.71
C THR A 96 -1.84 -4.63 -1.32
N HIS A 97 -1.53 -5.92 -1.36
CA HIS A 97 -2.42 -6.98 -0.92
C HIS A 97 -2.91 -6.79 0.53
N ASN A 98 -2.07 -6.22 1.39
CA ASN A 98 -2.39 -5.96 2.79
C ASN A 98 -3.58 -5.00 2.97
N ILE A 99 -3.70 -3.96 2.14
CA ILE A 99 -4.87 -3.06 2.16
C ILE A 99 -6.14 -3.83 1.78
N LEU A 100 -6.07 -4.68 0.75
CA LEU A 100 -7.22 -5.47 0.30
C LEU A 100 -7.67 -6.49 1.35
N VAL A 101 -6.72 -7.17 2.00
CA VAL A 101 -7.01 -8.08 3.12
C VAL A 101 -7.69 -7.33 4.27
N ARG A 102 -7.16 -6.19 4.65
CA ARG A 102 -7.73 -5.37 5.71
C ARG A 102 -9.12 -4.83 5.35
N LEU A 103 -9.31 -4.41 4.10
CA LEU A 103 -10.62 -3.99 3.57
C LEU A 103 -11.66 -5.11 3.67
N VAL A 104 -11.30 -6.33 3.27
CA VAL A 104 -12.17 -7.51 3.39
C VAL A 104 -12.57 -7.75 4.84
N GLN A 105 -11.61 -7.61 5.76
CA GLN A 105 -11.84 -7.82 7.19
C GLN A 105 -12.72 -6.73 7.82
N GLU A 106 -12.52 -5.47 7.48
CA GLU A 106 -13.26 -4.34 8.05
C GLU A 106 -14.71 -4.27 7.55
N LEU A 107 -14.90 -4.51 6.26
CA LEU A 107 -16.23 -4.47 5.64
C LEU A 107 -16.93 -5.85 5.59
N ASN A 108 -16.31 -6.91 6.14
CA ASN A 108 -16.81 -8.29 6.12
C ASN A 108 -17.17 -8.79 4.71
N LEU A 109 -16.31 -8.49 3.72
CA LEU A 109 -16.52 -8.83 2.32
C LEU A 109 -16.29 -10.31 1.99
N ASN A 110 -16.06 -11.13 3.00
CA ASN A 110 -16.03 -12.58 2.91
C ASN A 110 -17.35 -13.17 2.43
N PHE A 111 -18.47 -12.42 2.56
CA PHE A 111 -19.81 -12.88 2.26
C PHE A 111 -20.46 -12.01 1.19
N THR A 112 -20.88 -12.65 0.09
CA THR A 112 -21.64 -11.98 -0.98
C THR A 112 -23.04 -12.54 -1.05
N TYR A 113 -24.06 -11.70 -0.91
CA TYR A 113 -25.46 -12.07 -0.86
C TYR A 113 -26.12 -11.83 -2.21
N ILE A 114 -26.63 -12.90 -2.82
CA ILE A 114 -27.22 -12.88 -4.16
C ILE A 114 -28.65 -13.36 -4.08
N GLU A 115 -29.58 -12.53 -4.49
CA GLU A 115 -30.97 -12.90 -4.69
C GLU A 115 -31.28 -13.00 -6.18
N LYS A 116 -32.15 -13.94 -6.52
CA LYS A 116 -32.65 -14.13 -7.88
C LYS A 116 -34.13 -13.75 -7.91
N ASP A 117 -34.44 -12.68 -8.64
CA ASP A 117 -35.79 -12.26 -8.95
C ASP A 117 -36.07 -12.52 -10.43
N GLY A 118 -36.97 -13.48 -10.71
CA GLY A 118 -37.20 -13.96 -12.06
C GLY A 118 -35.91 -14.47 -12.73
N PHE A 119 -35.51 -13.80 -13.82
CA PHE A 119 -34.29 -14.12 -14.57
C PHE A 119 -33.07 -13.29 -14.16
N LYS A 120 -33.27 -12.23 -13.37
CA LYS A 120 -32.16 -11.33 -12.96
C LYS A 120 -31.61 -11.74 -11.60
N LYS A 121 -30.33 -11.47 -11.41
CA LYS A 121 -29.61 -11.65 -10.15
C LYS A 121 -29.19 -10.30 -9.61
N TYR A 122 -29.40 -10.09 -8.32
CA TYR A 122 -29.04 -8.86 -7.61
C TYR A 122 -28.09 -9.19 -6.47
N ASN A 123 -27.09 -8.35 -6.27
CA ASN A 123 -26.27 -8.38 -5.07
C ASN A 123 -26.93 -7.48 -4.02
N LEU A 124 -27.42 -8.08 -2.94
CA LEU A 124 -28.13 -7.38 -1.88
C LEU A 124 -27.21 -6.57 -0.97
N TYR A 125 -25.94 -6.99 -0.85
CA TYR A 125 -24.95 -6.38 0.04
C TYR A 125 -25.52 -6.11 1.44
N ASN A 126 -25.74 -4.84 1.84
CA ASN A 126 -26.25 -4.46 3.16
C ASN A 126 -27.80 -4.57 3.29
N GLU A 127 -28.54 -4.74 2.17
CA GLU A 127 -29.99 -4.86 2.14
C GLU A 127 -30.49 -6.32 2.30
N THR A 128 -29.58 -7.21 2.61
CA THR A 128 -29.90 -8.62 2.83
C THR A 128 -30.77 -8.84 4.08
N PRO A 129 -31.79 -9.68 4.06
CA PRO A 129 -32.61 -9.99 5.24
C PRO A 129 -31.87 -10.85 6.27
N VAL A 130 -30.81 -11.56 5.88
CA VAL A 130 -30.01 -12.40 6.77
C VAL A 130 -28.54 -12.10 6.65
N LEU A 131 -27.81 -12.21 7.75
CA LEU A 131 -26.37 -12.02 7.83
C LEU A 131 -25.71 -13.35 8.21
N LEU A 132 -24.73 -13.75 7.43
CA LEU A 132 -23.87 -14.88 7.76
C LEU A 132 -22.59 -14.33 8.42
N THR A 133 -22.23 -14.90 9.57
CA THR A 133 -21.01 -14.52 10.29
C THR A 133 -20.22 -15.77 10.66
N ALA A 134 -18.91 -15.61 10.83
CA ALA A 134 -18.02 -16.68 11.26
C ALA A 134 -16.87 -16.10 12.06
N LYS A 135 -16.14 -16.95 12.78
CA LYS A 135 -14.93 -16.51 13.49
C LYS A 135 -13.86 -16.02 12.51
N ARG A 136 -13.22 -14.89 12.80
CA ARG A 136 -12.22 -14.25 11.93
C ARG A 136 -11.05 -15.20 11.63
N GLU A 137 -10.52 -15.85 12.65
CA GLU A 137 -9.43 -16.82 12.51
C GLU A 137 -9.74 -17.95 11.52
N MET A 138 -11.02 -18.38 11.49
CA MET A 138 -11.48 -19.39 10.55
C MET A 138 -11.54 -18.84 9.12
N LEU A 139 -12.03 -17.62 8.93
CA LEU A 139 -12.11 -16.97 7.62
C LEU A 139 -10.71 -16.69 7.04
N ASP A 140 -9.75 -16.35 7.88
CA ASP A 140 -8.36 -16.08 7.47
C ASP A 140 -7.63 -17.36 7.03
N THR A 141 -8.03 -18.54 7.55
CA THR A 141 -7.46 -19.84 7.16
C THR A 141 -8.24 -20.57 6.07
N LEU A 142 -9.43 -20.05 5.69
CA LEU A 142 -10.31 -20.69 4.73
C LEU A 142 -9.79 -20.50 3.29
N GLY A 143 -9.12 -21.48 2.74
CA GLY A 143 -8.56 -21.46 1.37
C GLY A 143 -9.58 -21.75 0.25
N THR A 144 -10.90 -21.83 0.55
CA THR A 144 -11.92 -22.25 -0.43
C THR A 144 -13.20 -21.46 -0.31
N GLY A 145 -13.92 -21.34 -1.44
CA GLY A 145 -15.27 -20.78 -1.45
C GLY A 145 -16.35 -21.83 -1.13
N MET A 146 -17.39 -21.39 -0.45
CA MET A 146 -18.60 -22.17 -0.14
C MET A 146 -19.84 -21.38 -0.54
N LEU A 147 -20.88 -22.09 -1.00
CA LEU A 147 -22.16 -21.52 -1.35
C LEU A 147 -23.20 -21.99 -0.35
N PHE A 148 -23.78 -21.06 0.40
CA PHE A 148 -24.94 -21.28 1.25
C PHE A 148 -26.18 -20.91 0.44
N ASP A 149 -27.06 -21.91 0.25
CA ASP A 149 -28.36 -21.76 -0.38
C ASP A 149 -29.38 -21.67 0.76
N VAL A 150 -29.88 -20.45 1.01
CA VAL A 150 -30.76 -20.16 2.16
C VAL A 150 -32.13 -19.83 1.66
N GLU A 151 -33.09 -20.66 2.00
CA GLU A 151 -34.52 -20.47 1.71
C GLU A 151 -35.22 -19.99 2.99
N LEU A 152 -35.72 -18.76 2.92
CA LEU A 152 -36.40 -18.11 4.04
C LEU A 152 -37.93 -18.27 3.87
N HIS A 153 -38.60 -18.73 4.92
CA HIS A 153 -40.05 -18.90 4.92
C HIS A 153 -40.75 -17.83 5.77
N PRO A 154 -42.00 -17.46 5.44
CA PRO A 154 -42.79 -16.48 6.19
C PRO A 154 -42.99 -16.82 7.67
N ASN A 155 -42.91 -18.11 8.00
CA ASN A 155 -43.05 -18.63 9.37
C ASN A 155 -41.81 -18.35 10.26
N GLY A 156 -40.83 -17.61 9.78
CA GLY A 156 -39.58 -17.28 10.49
C GLY A 156 -38.58 -18.43 10.53
N LYS A 157 -38.79 -19.50 9.79
CA LYS A 157 -37.88 -20.63 9.62
C LYS A 157 -37.05 -20.46 8.36
N ALA A 158 -35.89 -21.12 8.34
CA ALA A 158 -35.02 -21.15 7.18
C ALA A 158 -34.55 -22.58 6.88
N ASP A 159 -34.42 -22.88 5.61
CA ASP A 159 -33.75 -24.07 5.11
C ASP A 159 -32.40 -23.66 4.54
N VAL A 160 -31.34 -24.35 4.95
CA VAL A 160 -29.98 -24.02 4.53
C VAL A 160 -29.29 -25.25 3.98
N ALA A 161 -28.76 -25.12 2.76
CA ALA A 161 -27.92 -26.12 2.12
C ALA A 161 -26.56 -25.53 1.80
N VAL A 162 -25.50 -26.09 2.36
CA VAL A 162 -24.13 -25.66 2.12
C VAL A 162 -23.52 -26.52 1.03
N LYS A 163 -23.06 -25.88 -0.04
CA LYS A 163 -22.51 -26.53 -1.24
C LYS A 163 -21.07 -26.09 -1.45
N ARG A 164 -20.23 -26.99 -1.96
CA ARG A 164 -18.81 -26.71 -2.26
C ARG A 164 -18.39 -27.29 -3.61
N GLY A 165 -17.37 -26.63 -4.19
CA GLY A 165 -16.69 -27.06 -5.42
C GLY A 165 -17.47 -26.79 -6.69
N PHE A 166 -16.87 -27.08 -7.83
CA PHE A 166 -17.40 -26.83 -9.16
C PHE A 166 -18.76 -27.53 -9.38
N PHE A 167 -18.92 -28.77 -8.91
CA PHE A 167 -20.15 -29.57 -9.01
C PHE A 167 -21.16 -29.27 -7.89
N LYS A 168 -20.92 -28.24 -7.05
CA LYS A 168 -21.83 -27.82 -5.96
C LYS A 168 -22.29 -28.99 -5.06
N LYS A 169 -21.35 -29.84 -4.66
CA LYS A 169 -21.62 -30.96 -3.75
C LYS A 169 -22.11 -30.44 -2.40
N VAL A 170 -23.23 -30.93 -1.91
CA VAL A 170 -23.78 -30.60 -0.59
C VAL A 170 -22.88 -31.19 0.49
N ILE A 171 -22.38 -30.33 1.39
CA ILE A 171 -21.49 -30.71 2.51
C ILE A 171 -22.16 -30.59 3.87
N ALA A 172 -23.22 -29.78 3.98
CA ALA A 172 -24.07 -29.66 5.16
C ALA A 172 -25.48 -29.25 4.74
N GLN A 173 -26.48 -29.69 5.47
CA GLN A 173 -27.87 -29.31 5.24
C GLN A 173 -28.61 -29.23 6.58
N SER A 174 -29.38 -28.15 6.77
CA SER A 174 -30.25 -27.95 7.93
C SER A 174 -31.58 -27.43 7.45
N LYS A 175 -32.69 -28.06 7.87
CA LYS A 175 -34.05 -27.69 7.47
C LYS A 175 -34.86 -27.20 8.66
N GLY A 176 -35.72 -26.23 8.42
CA GLY A 176 -36.68 -25.72 9.40
C GLY A 176 -36.02 -25.04 10.62
N ILE A 177 -34.81 -24.50 10.47
CA ILE A 177 -34.10 -23.85 11.56
C ILE A 177 -34.67 -22.45 11.85
N THR A 178 -34.75 -22.10 13.13
CA THR A 178 -35.18 -20.76 13.57
C THR A 178 -33.93 -19.86 13.72
N LEU A 179 -34.00 -18.65 13.17
CA LEU A 179 -32.93 -17.68 13.27
C LEU A 179 -32.96 -16.92 14.62
N PRO A 180 -31.78 -16.71 15.30
CA PRO A 180 -30.42 -17.04 14.88
C PRO A 180 -30.08 -18.54 14.99
N ALA A 181 -29.27 -19.04 14.03
CA ALA A 181 -28.90 -20.46 13.99
C ALA A 181 -27.41 -20.64 13.66
N THR A 182 -26.79 -21.67 14.24
CA THR A 182 -25.42 -22.08 13.94
C THR A 182 -25.42 -23.23 12.95
N ILE A 183 -24.74 -23.05 11.83
CA ILE A 183 -24.59 -24.04 10.77
C ILE A 183 -23.20 -24.65 10.90
N LYS A 184 -23.16 -25.92 11.29
CA LYS A 184 -21.90 -26.65 11.41
C LYS A 184 -21.46 -27.19 10.06
N THR A 185 -20.25 -26.86 9.65
CA THR A 185 -19.62 -27.37 8.42
C THR A 185 -18.31 -28.05 8.74
N PRO A 186 -17.76 -28.89 7.86
CA PRO A 186 -16.43 -29.49 8.06
C PRO A 186 -15.28 -28.47 8.15
N TYR A 187 -15.53 -27.21 7.80
CA TYR A 187 -14.54 -26.13 7.77
C TYR A 187 -14.70 -25.13 8.92
N GLY A 188 -15.73 -25.32 9.77
CA GLY A 188 -16.03 -24.49 10.92
C GLY A 188 -17.50 -24.13 11.03
N ASP A 189 -17.82 -23.40 12.08
CA ASP A 189 -19.17 -23.02 12.42
C ASP A 189 -19.48 -21.63 11.88
N PHE A 190 -20.59 -21.53 11.16
CA PHE A 190 -21.16 -20.28 10.65
C PHE A 190 -22.43 -19.94 11.42
N GLN A 191 -22.63 -18.68 11.74
CA GLN A 191 -23.85 -18.20 12.38
C GLN A 191 -24.69 -17.41 11.39
N LEU A 192 -25.94 -17.83 11.21
CA LEU A 192 -26.93 -17.13 10.39
C LEU A 192 -27.84 -16.31 11.29
N LEU A 193 -27.77 -14.99 11.13
CA LEU A 193 -28.46 -13.99 11.95
C LEU A 193 -29.54 -13.27 11.14
N LYS A 194 -30.55 -12.72 11.82
CA LYS A 194 -31.49 -11.77 11.20
C LYS A 194 -30.83 -10.41 11.00
N SER A 195 -30.96 -9.84 9.82
CA SER A 195 -30.54 -8.47 9.52
C SER A 195 -31.58 -7.46 10.00
N LYS A 196 -31.22 -6.17 9.98
CA LYS A 196 -32.14 -5.04 10.17
C LYS A 196 -33.24 -4.99 9.10
N HIS A 197 -32.97 -5.55 7.93
CA HIS A 197 -33.88 -5.63 6.79
C HIS A 197 -34.66 -6.95 6.72
N TYR A 198 -34.72 -7.66 7.84
CA TYR A 198 -35.49 -8.92 7.91
C TYR A 198 -36.97 -8.64 7.76
N ASN A 199 -37.47 -8.77 6.54
CA ASN A 199 -38.89 -8.75 6.21
C ASN A 199 -39.16 -9.85 5.17
N VAL A 200 -39.76 -10.96 5.61
CA VAL A 200 -40.03 -12.14 4.79
C VAL A 200 -41.51 -12.39 4.79
N THR A 201 -42.19 -11.87 3.77
CA THR A 201 -43.65 -12.08 3.55
C THR A 201 -43.93 -13.31 2.69
N ASP A 202 -43.00 -13.65 1.80
CA ASP A 202 -43.05 -14.76 0.87
C ASP A 202 -41.77 -15.59 0.95
N ASP A 203 -41.77 -16.79 0.38
CA ASP A 203 -40.57 -17.61 0.31
C ASP A 203 -39.46 -16.91 -0.50
N ARG A 204 -38.31 -16.65 0.12
CA ARG A 204 -37.15 -15.98 -0.52
C ARG A 204 -35.95 -16.90 -0.53
N ASN A 205 -35.34 -17.03 -1.69
CA ASN A 205 -34.13 -17.81 -1.85
C ASN A 205 -32.92 -16.90 -2.02
N ILE A 206 -32.00 -16.94 -1.05
CA ILE A 206 -30.80 -16.13 -1.01
C ILE A 206 -29.57 -17.04 -1.08
N LYS A 207 -28.72 -16.78 -2.04
CA LYS A 207 -27.44 -17.48 -2.19
C LYS A 207 -26.32 -16.64 -1.58
N ILE A 208 -25.66 -17.18 -0.56
CA ILE A 208 -24.55 -16.50 0.10
C ILE A 208 -23.26 -17.21 -0.32
N ASN A 209 -22.42 -16.50 -1.05
CA ASN A 209 -21.07 -16.97 -1.33
C ASN A 209 -20.18 -16.56 -0.15
N ALA A 210 -19.63 -17.55 0.55
CA ALA A 210 -18.66 -17.35 1.62
C ALA A 210 -17.28 -17.78 1.14
N CYS A 211 -16.26 -16.95 1.31
CA CYS A 211 -14.88 -17.27 0.95
C CYS A 211 -13.91 -16.79 2.02
N GLY A 212 -12.71 -17.37 2.01
CA GLY A 212 -11.63 -16.94 2.90
C GLY A 212 -11.16 -15.54 2.58
N THR A 213 -10.56 -14.89 3.57
CA THR A 213 -10.10 -13.49 3.49
C THR A 213 -9.12 -13.27 2.34
N GLU A 214 -8.13 -14.16 2.19
CA GLU A 214 -7.15 -14.11 1.10
C GLU A 214 -7.80 -14.27 -0.29
N LEU A 215 -8.74 -15.21 -0.39
CA LEU A 215 -9.45 -15.46 -1.65
C LEU A 215 -10.37 -14.28 -2.02
N ALA A 216 -11.01 -13.67 -1.03
CA ALA A 216 -11.81 -12.47 -1.22
C ALA A 216 -10.93 -11.29 -1.67
N ALA A 217 -9.79 -11.06 -0.99
CA ALA A 217 -8.85 -10.00 -1.31
C ALA A 217 -8.28 -10.13 -2.73
N SER A 218 -7.89 -11.32 -3.15
CA SER A 218 -7.38 -11.56 -4.51
C SER A 218 -8.43 -11.29 -5.59
N GLY A 219 -9.71 -11.44 -5.28
CA GLY A 219 -10.81 -11.14 -6.21
C GLY A 219 -10.96 -9.65 -6.56
N PHE A 220 -10.36 -8.74 -5.80
CA PHE A 220 -10.39 -7.31 -6.09
C PHE A 220 -9.43 -6.88 -7.20
N THR A 221 -8.35 -7.63 -7.43
CA THR A 221 -7.26 -7.24 -8.35
C THR A 221 -7.76 -6.94 -9.77
N ASP A 222 -8.73 -7.70 -10.27
CA ASP A 222 -9.30 -7.51 -11.61
C ASP A 222 -10.43 -6.47 -11.67
N LEU A 223 -10.97 -6.08 -10.53
CA LEU A 223 -12.12 -5.19 -10.42
C LEU A 223 -11.73 -3.76 -10.07
N LEU A 224 -10.55 -3.58 -9.49
CA LEU A 224 -10.01 -2.32 -9.02
C LEU A 224 -8.95 -1.82 -9.99
N ASP A 225 -9.10 -0.58 -10.40
CA ASP A 225 -8.11 0.14 -11.21
C ASP A 225 -7.70 1.40 -10.47
N ILE A 226 -6.40 1.62 -10.32
CA ILE A 226 -5.83 2.72 -9.54
C ILE A 226 -4.76 3.39 -10.38
N ASP A 227 -4.97 4.67 -10.70
CA ASP A 227 -4.10 5.45 -11.56
C ASP A 227 -3.93 6.87 -11.00
N TYR A 228 -3.09 7.65 -11.63
CA TYR A 228 -2.95 9.07 -11.32
C TYR A 228 -4.17 9.86 -11.76
N SER A 229 -4.62 10.81 -10.93
CA SER A 229 -5.71 11.72 -11.29
C SER A 229 -5.33 12.62 -12.47
N SER A 230 -4.07 13.04 -12.55
CA SER A 230 -3.52 13.77 -13.69
C SER A 230 -2.03 13.48 -13.86
N LYS A 231 -1.51 13.63 -15.09
CA LYS A 231 -0.08 13.39 -15.41
C LYS A 231 0.91 14.31 -14.65
N LYS A 232 0.43 15.28 -13.87
CA LYS A 232 1.23 16.26 -13.13
C LYS A 232 0.67 16.57 -11.74
N GLY A 233 -0.32 15.84 -11.25
CA GLY A 233 -0.96 16.10 -9.96
C GLY A 233 -0.67 15.01 -8.93
N ASP A 234 -0.73 15.37 -7.67
CA ASP A 234 -0.51 14.50 -6.51
C ASP A 234 -1.78 13.72 -6.12
N GLY A 235 -2.74 13.61 -7.04
CA GLY A 235 -3.99 12.89 -6.85
C GLY A 235 -3.91 11.43 -7.30
N VAL A 236 -4.53 10.54 -6.53
CA VAL A 236 -4.78 9.15 -6.89
C VAL A 236 -6.25 8.99 -7.21
N TYR A 237 -6.51 8.51 -8.42
CA TYR A 237 -7.83 8.21 -8.93
C TYR A 237 -8.08 6.71 -8.86
N MET A 238 -9.23 6.31 -8.36
CA MET A 238 -9.60 4.92 -8.16
C MET A 238 -10.91 4.61 -8.86
N GLU A 239 -10.92 3.51 -9.61
CA GLU A 239 -12.12 2.95 -10.24
C GLU A 239 -12.38 1.55 -9.72
N PHE A 240 -13.64 1.25 -9.41
CA PHE A 240 -14.06 -0.06 -8.96
C PHE A 240 -15.33 -0.53 -9.66
N LYS A 241 -15.28 -1.74 -10.22
CA LYS A 241 -16.43 -2.38 -10.90
C LYS A 241 -17.26 -3.16 -9.89
N ALA A 242 -18.34 -2.56 -9.43
CA ALA A 242 -19.22 -3.10 -8.40
C ALA A 242 -20.54 -3.68 -8.98
N THR A 243 -21.04 -4.74 -8.38
CA THR A 243 -22.36 -5.31 -8.70
C THR A 243 -23.51 -4.69 -7.91
N ASN A 244 -23.19 -3.84 -6.93
CA ASN A 244 -24.12 -3.04 -6.14
C ASN A 244 -23.49 -1.66 -5.93
N LYS A 245 -24.29 -0.60 -6.05
CA LYS A 245 -23.80 0.80 -5.98
C LYS A 245 -23.22 1.15 -4.61
N GLN A 246 -23.89 0.74 -3.53
CA GLN A 246 -23.46 1.01 -2.16
C GLN A 246 -22.19 0.20 -1.83
N TYR A 247 -22.14 -1.05 -2.27
CA TYR A 247 -20.94 -1.89 -2.16
C TYR A 247 -19.70 -1.22 -2.77
N GLY A 248 -19.87 -0.67 -4.00
CA GLY A 248 -18.76 0.04 -4.66
C GLY A 248 -18.28 1.25 -3.87
N LYS A 249 -19.22 2.06 -3.36
CA LYS A 249 -18.87 3.24 -2.54
C LYS A 249 -18.17 2.85 -1.25
N ASP A 250 -18.68 1.83 -0.54
CA ASP A 250 -18.10 1.40 0.73
C ASP A 250 -16.70 0.82 0.54
N VAL A 251 -16.45 0.11 -0.57
CA VAL A 251 -15.13 -0.41 -0.92
C VAL A 251 -14.12 0.71 -1.13
N LEU A 252 -14.41 1.70 -1.98
CA LEU A 252 -13.46 2.78 -2.26
C LEU A 252 -13.28 3.72 -1.05
N ASN A 253 -14.35 4.06 -0.34
CA ASN A 253 -14.25 4.84 0.90
C ASN A 253 -13.46 4.08 1.98
N GLY A 254 -13.71 2.77 2.12
CA GLY A 254 -12.95 1.90 3.03
C GLY A 254 -11.46 1.87 2.70
N MET A 255 -11.09 1.78 1.42
CA MET A 255 -9.69 1.84 0.99
C MET A 255 -9.02 3.15 1.36
N MET A 256 -9.68 4.30 1.10
CA MET A 256 -9.16 5.61 1.46
C MET A 256 -8.97 5.76 2.98
N ASN A 257 -9.93 5.26 3.76
CA ASN A 257 -9.85 5.30 5.23
C ASN A 257 -8.72 4.42 5.75
N ILE A 258 -8.59 3.19 5.26
CA ILE A 258 -7.51 2.26 5.65
C ILE A 258 -6.14 2.85 5.29
N TYR A 259 -6.02 3.43 4.10
CA TYR A 259 -4.81 4.14 3.70
C TYR A 259 -4.45 5.24 4.69
N ASN A 260 -5.41 6.11 5.02
CA ASN A 260 -5.22 7.20 5.97
C ASN A 260 -4.83 6.71 7.37
N GLU A 261 -5.44 5.63 7.86
CA GLU A 261 -5.05 5.01 9.13
C GLU A 261 -3.63 4.45 9.11
N ILE A 262 -3.25 3.74 8.05
CA ILE A 262 -1.90 3.18 7.90
C ILE A 262 -0.87 4.32 7.88
N ARG A 263 -1.18 5.40 7.16
CA ARG A 263 -0.30 6.56 7.06
C ARG A 263 -0.18 7.32 8.36
N LEU A 264 -1.30 7.57 9.03
CA LEU A 264 -1.32 8.21 10.34
C LEU A 264 -0.54 7.40 11.38
N LYS A 265 -0.77 6.10 11.42
CA LYS A 265 -0.02 5.21 12.32
C LYS A 265 1.49 5.27 12.04
N ARG A 266 1.89 5.17 10.77
CA ARG A 266 3.30 5.25 10.38
C ARG A 266 3.94 6.60 10.76
N LYS A 267 3.21 7.71 10.55
CA LYS A 267 3.64 9.05 10.96
C LYS A 267 3.85 9.13 12.47
N ASN A 268 2.92 8.59 13.25
CA ASN A 268 3.01 8.58 14.70
C ASN A 268 4.16 7.71 15.20
N ASP A 269 4.31 6.48 14.66
CA ASP A 269 5.42 5.59 15.00
C ASP A 269 6.78 6.24 14.73
N GLN A 270 6.91 6.98 13.62
CA GLN A 270 8.12 7.74 13.29
C GLN A 270 8.34 8.92 14.24
N ALA A 271 7.28 9.66 14.59
CA ALA A 271 7.38 10.78 15.53
C ALA A 271 7.78 10.32 16.93
N GLU A 272 7.25 9.21 17.42
CA GLU A 272 7.63 8.60 18.70
C GLU A 272 9.11 8.18 18.71
N GLN A 273 9.60 7.57 17.64
CA GLN A 273 11.01 7.20 17.52
C GLN A 273 11.93 8.43 17.52
N LYS A 274 11.52 9.49 16.79
CA LYS A 274 12.25 10.77 16.79
C LYS A 274 12.26 11.39 18.19
N LEU A 275 11.14 11.39 18.89
CA LEU A 275 11.06 11.92 20.27
C LEU A 275 12.01 11.18 21.21
N ALA A 276 11.97 9.86 21.22
CA ALA A 276 12.86 9.04 22.06
C ALA A 276 14.34 9.29 21.74
N PHE A 277 14.66 9.49 20.47
CA PHE A 277 16.01 9.83 20.03
C PHE A 277 16.45 11.21 20.53
N TYR A 278 15.59 12.24 20.38
CA TYR A 278 15.91 13.59 20.85
C TYR A 278 15.97 13.65 22.38
N ASP A 279 15.10 12.95 23.10
CA ASP A 279 15.15 12.90 24.56
C ASP A 279 16.50 12.39 25.06
N LYS A 280 17.02 11.34 24.42
CA LYS A 280 18.36 10.81 24.73
C LYS A 280 19.49 11.81 24.43
N LEU A 281 19.44 12.46 23.27
CA LEU A 281 20.44 13.48 22.91
C LEU A 281 20.39 14.69 23.84
N ILE A 282 19.20 15.11 24.28
CA ILE A 282 19.01 16.21 25.23
C ILE A 282 19.60 15.83 26.59
N GLU A 283 19.41 14.59 27.06
CA GLU A 283 20.03 14.11 28.28
C GLU A 283 21.57 14.17 28.21
N ASP A 284 22.15 13.67 27.11
CA ASP A 284 23.59 13.66 26.87
C ASP A 284 24.17 15.09 26.81
N ILE A 285 23.52 15.99 26.07
CA ILE A 285 24.00 17.38 25.94
C ILE A 285 23.83 18.18 27.23
N THR A 286 22.73 17.94 27.98
CA THR A 286 22.50 18.58 29.28
C THR A 286 23.62 18.24 30.26
N SER A 287 24.01 16.97 30.33
CA SER A 287 25.13 16.51 31.14
C SER A 287 26.44 17.17 30.70
N SER A 288 26.70 17.21 29.38
CA SER A 288 27.89 17.82 28.81
C SER A 288 27.93 19.35 29.01
N LEU A 289 26.80 20.04 28.90
CA LEU A 289 26.65 21.46 29.16
C LEU A 289 26.97 21.79 30.62
N SER A 290 26.35 21.04 31.55
CA SER A 290 26.62 21.21 32.99
C SER A 290 28.11 21.05 33.32
N GLN A 291 28.77 20.05 32.73
CA GLN A 291 30.21 19.90 32.90
C GLN A 291 31.01 21.09 32.36
N SER A 292 30.61 21.68 31.23
CA SER A 292 31.29 22.84 30.66
C SER A 292 31.04 24.11 31.50
N GLU A 293 29.84 24.27 32.02
CA GLU A 293 29.50 25.34 32.94
C GLU A 293 30.31 25.24 34.25
N GLN A 294 30.42 24.03 34.80
CA GLN A 294 31.26 23.80 35.96
C GLN A 294 32.72 24.14 35.71
N LYS A 295 33.29 23.68 34.59
CA LYS A 295 34.69 24.01 34.22
C LYS A 295 34.92 25.51 34.07
N LEU A 296 33.96 26.22 33.46
CA LEU A 296 34.04 27.67 33.33
C LEU A 296 33.97 28.37 34.67
N GLN A 297 33.06 27.95 35.55
CA GLN A 297 32.91 28.47 36.91
C GLN A 297 34.17 28.21 37.74
N ASP A 298 34.68 26.99 37.72
CA ASP A 298 35.92 26.62 38.44
C ASP A 298 37.09 27.48 37.98
N PHE A 299 37.22 27.69 36.64
CA PHE A 299 38.28 28.54 36.09
C PHE A 299 38.15 30.01 36.54
N GLN A 300 36.95 30.56 36.54
CA GLN A 300 36.65 31.91 37.00
C GLN A 300 37.00 32.07 38.51
N THR A 301 36.57 31.10 39.33
CA THR A 301 36.77 31.13 40.78
C THR A 301 38.25 30.99 41.14
N GLN A 302 38.97 30.04 40.54
CA GLN A 302 40.39 29.79 40.82
C GLN A 302 41.27 30.95 40.44
N ASN A 303 40.93 31.70 39.39
CA ASN A 303 41.76 32.78 38.86
C ASN A 303 41.26 34.18 39.24
N ASN A 304 40.17 34.28 40.07
CA ASN A 304 39.53 35.55 40.45
C ASN A 304 39.23 36.47 39.22
N LEU A 305 38.82 35.84 38.10
CA LEU A 305 38.59 36.56 36.86
C LEU A 305 37.16 37.14 36.84
N ILE A 306 37.07 38.45 36.91
CA ILE A 306 35.86 39.21 36.56
C ILE A 306 36.11 39.78 35.17
N LEU A 307 35.86 38.99 34.13
CA LEU A 307 35.99 39.47 32.74
C LEU A 307 34.67 40.09 32.29
N PRO A 308 34.68 41.36 31.82
CA PRO A 308 33.48 41.97 31.28
C PRO A 308 33.01 41.26 30.03
N GLU A 309 31.71 41.08 29.92
CA GLU A 309 31.05 40.45 28.75
C GLU A 309 31.39 41.13 27.42
N SER A 310 31.73 42.44 27.46
CA SER A 310 32.14 43.25 26.31
C SER A 310 33.47 42.85 25.68
N GLU A 311 34.46 42.42 26.48
CA GLU A 311 35.74 41.92 25.95
C GLU A 311 35.60 40.55 25.33
N THR A 312 34.73 39.69 25.88
CA THR A 312 34.43 38.37 25.34
C THR A 312 33.79 38.49 23.96
N THR A 313 32.87 39.43 23.80
CA THR A 313 32.16 39.66 22.52
C THR A 313 33.10 40.15 21.40
N TYR A 314 34.12 40.95 21.72
CA TYR A 314 35.10 41.43 20.75
C TYR A 314 36.03 40.30 20.21
N PHE A 315 36.37 39.31 21.05
CA PHE A 315 37.13 38.13 20.64
C PHE A 315 36.30 37.12 19.82
N PHE A 316 34.95 37.17 19.92
CA PHE A 316 34.05 36.27 19.23
C PHE A 316 33.78 36.60 17.74
N GLY A 317 34.10 37.83 17.30
CA GLY A 317 33.56 38.35 16.03
C GLY A 317 34.03 37.62 14.76
N THR A 318 35.24 37.14 14.74
CA THR A 318 35.86 36.59 13.50
C THR A 318 36.03 35.06 13.49
N ASP A 319 36.14 34.43 14.64
CA ASP A 319 36.38 32.96 14.74
C ASP A 319 35.13 32.13 15.03
N LYS A 320 34.04 32.80 15.41
CA LYS A 320 32.80 32.14 15.88
C LYS A 320 32.17 31.21 14.84
N GLU A 321 32.23 31.62 13.59
CA GLU A 321 31.59 30.90 12.49
C GLU A 321 32.32 29.59 12.13
N THR A 322 33.64 29.66 12.04
CA THR A 322 34.50 28.51 11.73
C THR A 322 34.46 27.44 12.84
N GLU A 323 34.40 27.87 14.09
CA GLU A 323 34.35 26.96 15.22
C GLU A 323 32.96 26.30 15.37
N ARG A 324 31.90 27.03 15.07
CA ARG A 324 30.52 26.49 14.96
C ARG A 324 30.44 25.42 13.87
N GLU A 325 31.07 25.69 12.72
CA GLU A 325 31.10 24.74 11.62
C GLU A 325 31.88 23.47 12.00
N ILE A 326 33.03 23.59 12.67
CA ILE A 326 33.79 22.43 13.15
C ILE A 326 32.98 21.57 14.12
N ILE A 327 32.21 22.20 15.01
CA ILE A 327 31.40 21.48 15.98
C ILE A 327 30.22 20.81 15.28
N SER A 328 29.54 21.52 14.39
CA SER A 328 28.51 20.94 13.54
C SER A 328 29.00 19.66 12.84
N LEU A 329 30.21 19.72 12.29
CA LEU A 329 30.82 18.58 11.61
C LEU A 329 31.21 17.44 12.57
N ARG A 330 31.64 17.75 13.81
CA ARG A 330 31.90 16.73 14.85
C ARG A 330 30.62 16.07 15.33
N ASP A 331 29.55 16.84 15.47
CA ASP A 331 28.24 16.32 15.85
C ASP A 331 27.67 15.40 14.77
N GLN A 332 27.94 15.73 13.48
CA GLN A 332 27.62 14.82 12.37
C GLN A 332 28.37 13.49 12.52
N ILE A 333 29.68 13.52 12.78
CA ILE A 333 30.47 12.31 13.02
C ILE A 333 29.90 11.53 14.21
N THR A 334 29.52 12.22 15.28
CA THR A 334 28.95 11.59 16.46
C THR A 334 27.61 10.90 16.14
N ALA A 335 26.73 11.58 15.42
CA ALA A 335 25.48 11.00 14.95
C ALA A 335 25.71 9.77 14.04
N HIS A 336 26.68 9.87 13.12
CA HIS A 336 27.08 8.75 12.27
C HIS A 336 27.65 7.58 13.07
N ASN A 337 28.45 7.86 14.12
CA ASN A 337 29.00 6.82 14.99
C ASN A 337 27.91 6.11 15.81
N VAL A 338 26.85 6.82 16.23
CA VAL A 338 25.66 6.19 16.85
C VAL A 338 24.98 5.22 15.85
N ILE A 339 24.82 5.67 14.60
CA ILE A 339 24.25 4.79 13.55
C ILE A 339 25.16 3.57 13.33
N LEU A 340 26.47 3.77 13.23
CA LEU A 340 27.44 2.67 13.10
C LEU A 340 27.41 1.72 14.29
N ALA A 341 27.27 2.23 15.51
CA ALA A 341 27.12 1.41 16.71
C ALA A 341 25.84 0.56 16.65
N MET A 342 24.71 1.13 16.21
CA MET A 342 23.47 0.39 16.03
C MET A 342 23.58 -0.66 14.92
N VAL A 343 24.20 -0.29 13.79
CA VAL A 343 24.40 -1.22 12.66
C VAL A 343 25.32 -2.37 13.05
N ASN A 344 26.35 -2.14 13.85
CA ASN A 344 27.33 -3.16 14.25
C ASN A 344 26.89 -4.01 15.45
N ASP A 345 25.86 -3.60 16.17
CA ASP A 345 25.31 -4.35 17.30
C ASP A 345 24.53 -5.58 16.80
N PRO A 346 24.97 -6.81 17.12
CA PRO A 346 24.26 -8.01 16.70
C PRO A 346 22.85 -8.14 17.29
N SER A 347 22.59 -7.52 18.46
CA SER A 347 21.29 -7.54 19.12
C SER A 347 20.26 -6.67 18.41
N LYS A 348 20.72 -5.68 17.62
CA LYS A 348 19.90 -4.70 16.89
C LYS A 348 19.89 -4.93 15.38
N LYS A 349 20.25 -6.12 14.95
CA LYS A 349 20.46 -6.48 13.54
C LYS A 349 19.32 -6.11 12.59
N TYR A 350 18.09 -6.05 13.08
CA TYR A 350 16.89 -5.77 12.30
C TYR A 350 16.07 -4.61 12.89
N GLU A 351 16.72 -3.70 13.59
CA GLU A 351 16.11 -2.44 14.02
C GLU A 351 16.16 -1.39 12.90
N LEU A 352 15.20 -0.48 12.95
CA LEU A 352 15.20 0.68 12.06
C LEU A 352 16.30 1.65 12.48
N LEU A 353 17.07 2.09 11.52
CA LEU A 353 18.13 3.08 11.75
C LEU A 353 17.54 4.48 11.66
N PRO A 354 18.03 5.42 12.49
CA PRO A 354 17.66 6.83 12.34
C PRO A 354 18.07 7.31 10.95
N THR A 355 17.13 7.82 10.18
CA THR A 355 17.38 8.44 8.89
C THR A 355 17.51 9.93 9.10
N GLY A 356 18.72 10.44 9.06
CA GLY A 356 18.99 11.87 9.22
C GLY A 356 20.21 12.27 8.41
N GLY A 357 20.16 13.43 7.76
CA GLY A 357 21.24 13.99 6.95
C GLY A 357 20.90 14.02 5.46
N ASP A 358 21.41 15.06 4.79
CA ASP A 358 21.35 15.20 3.33
C ASP A 358 22.42 14.32 2.66
N GLY A 359 22.05 13.68 1.55
CA GLY A 359 23.00 13.04 0.66
C GLY A 359 22.91 11.51 0.59
N ALA A 360 23.95 10.90 0.02
CA ALA A 360 24.01 9.46 -0.28
C ALA A 360 23.84 8.56 0.96
N ALA A 361 24.27 9.01 2.13
CA ALA A 361 24.10 8.27 3.39
C ALA A 361 22.62 8.14 3.78
N SER A 362 21.84 9.21 3.64
CA SER A 362 20.41 9.21 3.93
C SER A 362 19.62 8.28 3.00
N ALA A 363 19.95 8.26 1.71
CA ALA A 363 19.31 7.39 0.74
C ALA A 363 19.55 5.90 1.05
N ILE A 364 20.79 5.55 1.42
CA ILE A 364 21.13 4.15 1.76
C ILE A 364 20.46 3.72 3.08
N LEU A 365 20.40 4.62 4.07
CA LEU A 365 19.68 4.37 5.33
C LEU A 365 18.17 4.18 5.09
N GLY A 366 17.58 4.98 4.20
CA GLY A 366 16.19 4.81 3.77
C GLY A 366 15.97 3.43 3.14
N THR A 367 16.83 3.04 2.20
CA THR A 367 16.77 1.72 1.56
C THR A 367 16.90 0.58 2.58
N TYR A 368 17.81 0.71 3.56
CA TYR A 368 17.94 -0.26 4.64
C TYR A 368 16.65 -0.37 5.45
N ASN A 369 16.08 0.75 5.86
CA ASN A 369 14.84 0.77 6.63
C ASN A 369 13.65 0.18 5.87
N ASP A 370 13.56 0.47 4.58
CA ASP A 370 12.51 -0.13 3.72
C ASP A 370 12.65 -1.65 3.62
N LEU A 371 13.87 -2.15 3.52
CA LEU A 371 14.13 -3.59 3.54
C LEU A 371 13.76 -4.23 4.89
N ILE A 372 14.03 -3.56 6.02
CA ILE A 372 13.61 -4.03 7.35
C ILE A 372 12.08 -4.08 7.45
N LEU A 373 11.39 -3.05 6.96
CA LEU A 373 9.93 -3.02 6.93
C LEU A 373 9.36 -4.13 6.04
N HIS A 374 9.98 -4.34 4.87
CA HIS A 374 9.60 -5.43 3.97
C HIS A 374 9.80 -6.80 4.63
N LYS A 375 10.94 -7.02 5.31
CA LYS A 375 11.20 -8.24 6.09
C LYS A 375 10.11 -8.47 7.14
N ARG A 376 9.77 -7.45 7.95
CA ARG A 376 8.72 -7.55 8.98
C ARG A 376 7.35 -7.89 8.39
N ASN A 377 7.04 -7.37 7.21
CA ASN A 377 5.79 -7.68 6.51
C ASN A 377 5.78 -9.13 6.02
N LEU A 378 6.89 -9.60 5.46
CA LEU A 378 7.01 -10.99 5.01
C LEU A 378 6.97 -11.98 6.19
N GLU A 379 7.56 -11.66 7.33
CA GLU A 379 7.54 -12.51 8.53
C GLU A 379 6.14 -12.71 9.13
N ARG A 380 5.22 -11.78 8.86
CA ARG A 380 3.81 -11.92 9.29
C ARG A 380 2.99 -12.83 8.39
N SER A 381 3.42 -13.02 7.14
CA SER A 381 2.64 -13.71 6.10
C SER A 381 3.33 -14.95 5.53
N ALA A 382 4.60 -15.20 5.84
CA ALA A 382 5.40 -16.26 5.24
C ALA A 382 6.06 -17.15 6.29
N THR A 383 6.27 -18.41 5.93
CA THR A 383 7.05 -19.35 6.74
C THR A 383 8.55 -18.99 6.73
N PRO A 384 9.33 -19.38 7.76
CA PRO A 384 10.77 -19.09 7.85
C PRO A 384 11.60 -19.57 6.64
N ASP A 385 11.12 -20.56 5.92
CA ASP A 385 11.78 -21.13 4.74
C ASP A 385 11.44 -20.45 3.41
N ASN A 386 10.62 -19.41 3.44
CA ASN A 386 10.22 -18.69 2.24
C ASN A 386 11.44 -18.07 1.53
N ILE A 387 11.57 -18.35 0.22
CA ILE A 387 12.68 -17.88 -0.62
C ILE A 387 12.74 -16.34 -0.65
N ALA A 388 11.59 -15.68 -0.73
CA ALA A 388 11.53 -14.22 -0.73
C ALA A 388 12.03 -13.62 0.59
N LEU A 389 11.72 -14.24 1.73
CA LEU A 389 12.24 -13.83 3.03
C LEU A 389 13.76 -13.98 3.09
N LYS A 390 14.31 -15.10 2.61
CA LYS A 390 15.76 -15.34 2.55
C LYS A 390 16.47 -14.30 1.66
N GLN A 391 15.89 -13.99 0.51
CA GLN A 391 16.43 -12.94 -0.39
C GLN A 391 16.41 -11.55 0.25
N VAL A 392 15.34 -11.19 0.96
CA VAL A 392 15.27 -9.89 1.65
C VAL A 392 16.30 -9.83 2.77
N ILE A 393 16.50 -10.90 3.54
CA ILE A 393 17.53 -10.98 4.57
C ILE A 393 18.93 -10.78 3.96
N GLU A 394 19.24 -11.44 2.86
CA GLU A 394 20.52 -11.28 2.15
C GLU A 394 20.72 -9.82 1.66
N ARG A 395 19.68 -9.22 1.10
CA ARG A 395 19.71 -7.80 0.69
C ARG A 395 19.94 -6.87 1.87
N ILE A 396 19.34 -7.15 3.04
CA ILE A 396 19.58 -6.38 4.27
C ILE A 396 21.05 -6.45 4.66
N GLU A 397 21.66 -7.64 4.67
CA GLU A 397 23.07 -7.81 5.02
C GLU A 397 24.00 -7.04 4.05
N ASN A 398 23.72 -7.12 2.76
CA ASN A 398 24.49 -6.39 1.75
C ASN A 398 24.33 -4.87 1.92
N THR A 399 23.10 -4.41 2.15
CA THR A 399 22.83 -2.98 2.38
C THR A 399 23.45 -2.49 3.68
N ARG A 400 23.43 -3.33 4.74
CA ARG A 400 24.10 -3.05 6.01
C ARG A 400 25.60 -2.78 5.83
N LYS A 401 26.28 -3.60 5.04
CA LYS A 401 27.69 -3.39 4.69
C LYS A 401 27.91 -2.08 3.94
N LEU A 402 27.05 -1.80 2.95
CA LEU A 402 27.09 -0.53 2.21
C LEU A 402 26.84 0.68 3.10
N VAL A 403 25.95 0.59 4.10
CA VAL A 403 25.74 1.64 5.11
C VAL A 403 27.04 1.92 5.86
N CYS A 404 27.72 0.87 6.35
CA CYS A 404 28.98 1.04 7.06
C CYS A 404 30.07 1.69 6.19
N GLU A 405 30.22 1.22 4.96
CA GLU A 405 31.23 1.74 4.02
C GLU A 405 30.93 3.20 3.64
N ASN A 406 29.67 3.52 3.39
CA ASN A 406 29.26 4.89 3.01
C ASN A 406 29.46 5.87 4.18
N ILE A 407 29.00 5.51 5.39
CA ILE A 407 29.20 6.36 6.57
C ILE A 407 30.69 6.54 6.86
N ALA A 408 31.51 5.50 6.73
CA ALA A 408 32.96 5.64 6.90
C ALA A 408 33.57 6.58 5.88
N LEU A 409 33.12 6.57 4.62
CA LEU A 409 33.56 7.50 3.59
C LEU A 409 33.14 8.94 3.90
N VAL A 410 31.88 9.14 4.29
CA VAL A 410 31.36 10.47 4.67
C VAL A 410 32.13 11.02 5.87
N ASN A 411 32.35 10.20 6.91
CA ASN A 411 33.12 10.61 8.07
C ASN A 411 34.55 11.05 7.70
N ARG A 412 35.24 10.32 6.82
CA ARG A 412 36.56 10.73 6.31
C ARG A 412 36.54 12.09 5.61
N ASN A 413 35.50 12.35 4.82
CA ASN A 413 35.36 13.62 4.14
C ASN A 413 35.12 14.77 5.14
N ILE A 414 34.25 14.53 6.14
CA ILE A 414 33.98 15.47 7.22
C ILE A 414 35.26 15.74 8.02
N GLU A 415 36.06 14.71 8.36
CA GLU A 415 37.33 14.86 9.06
C GLU A 415 38.32 15.72 8.27
N LYS A 416 38.43 15.53 6.94
CA LYS A 416 39.25 16.41 6.07
C LYS A 416 38.76 17.85 6.11
N THR A 417 37.46 18.08 6.08
CA THR A 417 36.88 19.43 6.19
C THR A 417 37.22 20.05 7.54
N ILE A 418 37.07 19.29 8.64
CA ILE A 418 37.47 19.73 9.98
C ILE A 418 38.97 20.13 10.02
N GLN A 419 39.86 19.30 9.45
CA GLN A 419 41.30 19.62 9.39
C GLN A 419 41.57 20.91 8.63
N THR A 420 40.87 21.14 7.51
CA THR A 420 41.00 22.38 6.73
C THR A 420 40.54 23.59 7.55
N LEU A 421 39.37 23.50 8.19
CA LEU A 421 38.85 24.57 9.07
C LEU A 421 39.75 24.82 10.27
N GLN A 422 40.31 23.76 10.88
CA GLN A 422 41.28 23.88 11.97
C GLN A 422 42.58 24.58 11.50
N SER A 423 43.04 24.32 10.27
CA SER A 423 44.19 25.01 9.71
C SER A 423 43.95 26.51 9.51
N ILE A 424 42.75 26.88 9.11
CA ILE A 424 42.29 28.27 9.01
C ILE A 424 42.25 28.92 10.41
N ASN A 425 41.65 28.21 11.39
CA ASN A 425 41.54 28.68 12.77
C ASN A 425 42.91 28.85 13.43
N THR A 426 43.88 27.95 13.17
CA THR A 426 45.26 28.10 13.70
C THR A 426 45.99 29.31 13.11
N LYS A 427 45.75 29.65 11.84
CA LYS A 427 46.28 30.89 11.22
C LYS A 427 45.68 32.15 11.86
N SER A 428 44.37 32.13 12.17
CA SER A 428 43.72 33.23 12.90
C SER A 428 44.20 33.32 14.35
N LYS A 429 44.38 32.18 15.03
CA LYS A 429 44.93 32.11 16.42
C LYS A 429 46.38 32.59 16.54
N SER A 430 47.20 32.46 15.49
CA SER A 430 48.58 32.99 15.49
C SER A 430 48.63 34.51 15.58
N LYS A 431 47.59 35.21 15.15
CA LYS A 431 47.43 36.66 15.32
C LYS A 431 47.00 37.06 16.73
N LEU A 432 46.33 36.14 17.46
CA LEU A 432 45.90 36.33 18.86
C LEU A 432 47.02 36.07 19.90
N ASN A 433 48.21 35.72 19.47
CA ASN A 433 49.33 35.32 20.36
C ASN A 433 49.87 36.41 21.30
N LYS A 434 49.26 37.57 21.35
CA LYS A 434 49.59 38.67 22.28
C LYS A 434 48.62 38.79 23.46
N ALA A 435 47.54 37.97 23.54
CA ALA A 435 46.62 38.03 24.66
C ALA A 435 47.10 37.18 25.85
N PRO A 436 46.84 37.58 27.11
CA PRO A 436 47.24 36.82 28.29
C PRO A 436 46.67 35.39 28.25
N SER A 437 47.44 34.41 28.76
CA SER A 437 47.09 32.99 28.70
C SER A 437 45.69 32.66 29.33
N TYR A 438 45.31 33.42 30.33
CA TYR A 438 44.02 33.30 31.00
C TYR A 438 42.82 33.71 30.12
N SER A 439 42.97 34.78 29.35
CA SER A 439 41.91 35.20 28.43
C SER A 439 41.63 34.15 27.36
N ARG A 440 42.64 33.44 26.87
CA ARG A 440 42.44 32.37 25.89
C ARG A 440 41.73 31.17 26.48
N GLN A 441 42.09 30.72 27.69
CA GLN A 441 41.43 29.59 28.34
C GLN A 441 39.96 29.92 28.64
N TYR A 442 39.71 31.13 29.14
CA TYR A 442 38.34 31.60 29.37
C TYR A 442 37.51 31.61 28.10
N VAL A 443 37.99 32.19 27.03
CA VAL A 443 37.32 32.25 25.74
C VAL A 443 37.02 30.85 25.21
N ASN A 444 37.95 29.90 25.35
CA ASN A 444 37.72 28.52 24.91
C ASN A 444 36.65 27.81 25.74
N LEU A 445 36.65 27.97 27.06
CA LEU A 445 35.65 27.38 27.94
C LEU A 445 34.26 28.00 27.73
N TYR A 446 34.21 29.32 27.55
CA TYR A 446 32.98 30.03 27.25
C TYR A 446 32.37 29.59 25.92
N ARG A 447 33.19 29.44 24.88
CA ARG A 447 32.76 28.94 23.58
C ARG A 447 32.19 27.52 23.68
N ASP A 448 32.91 26.63 24.37
CA ASP A 448 32.46 25.26 24.55
C ASP A 448 31.09 25.22 25.23
N LYS A 449 30.89 26.03 26.27
CA LYS A 449 29.58 26.18 26.95
C LYS A 449 28.52 26.75 26.01
N GLU A 450 28.81 27.82 25.28
CA GLU A 450 27.85 28.49 24.41
C GLU A 450 27.39 27.58 23.26
N LEU A 451 28.30 26.85 22.65
CA LEU A 451 28.00 25.91 21.60
C LEU A 451 27.11 24.75 22.07
N LYS A 452 27.37 24.22 23.28
CA LYS A 452 26.55 23.21 23.87
C LYS A 452 25.14 23.73 24.22
N ASN A 453 25.06 24.97 24.65
CA ASN A 453 23.78 25.65 24.91
C ASN A 453 22.99 25.86 23.61
N GLU A 454 23.65 26.33 22.52
CA GLU A 454 23.01 26.45 21.21
C GLU A 454 22.48 25.08 20.71
N LEU A 455 23.29 24.02 20.87
CA LEU A 455 22.86 22.67 20.50
C LEU A 455 21.70 22.17 21.35
N TYR A 456 21.72 22.44 22.65
CA TYR A 456 20.61 22.09 23.55
C TYR A 456 19.29 22.75 23.10
N VAL A 457 19.32 24.06 22.81
CA VAL A 457 18.14 24.80 22.33
C VAL A 457 17.63 24.23 21.01
N PHE A 458 18.53 23.93 20.08
CA PHE A 458 18.20 23.31 18.81
C PHE A 458 17.53 21.94 18.98
N LEU A 459 18.07 21.09 19.85
CA LEU A 459 17.48 19.76 20.12
C LEU A 459 16.10 19.89 20.76
N LEU A 460 15.91 20.87 21.65
CA LEU A 460 14.58 21.16 22.21
C LEU A 460 13.58 21.56 21.12
N GLU A 461 13.97 22.44 20.18
CA GLU A 461 13.12 22.83 19.05
C GLU A 461 12.69 21.60 18.23
N LYS A 462 13.66 20.73 17.90
CA LYS A 462 13.38 19.50 17.15
C LYS A 462 12.48 18.52 17.90
N ARG A 463 12.68 18.39 19.23
CA ARG A 463 11.81 17.61 20.10
C ARG A 463 10.37 18.15 20.08
N TYR A 464 10.20 19.47 20.20
CA TYR A 464 8.89 20.10 20.15
C TYR A 464 8.20 19.90 18.78
N ASN A 465 8.92 20.04 17.69
CA ASN A 465 8.40 19.82 16.36
C ASN A 465 7.93 18.36 16.17
N SER A 466 8.71 17.38 16.69
CA SER A 466 8.30 15.97 16.68
C SER A 466 7.08 15.71 17.56
N ALA A 467 6.99 16.36 18.71
CA ALA A 467 5.83 16.26 19.60
C ALA A 467 4.57 16.90 18.96
N MET A 468 4.72 18.02 18.26
CA MET A 468 3.63 18.64 17.48
C MET A 468 3.15 17.71 16.36
N THR A 469 4.07 17.05 15.66
CA THR A 469 3.73 16.07 14.63
C THR A 469 2.92 14.90 15.20
N LEU A 470 3.28 14.41 16.39
CA LEU A 470 2.56 13.35 17.08
C LEU A 470 1.16 13.79 17.52
N SER A 471 0.99 15.04 17.97
CA SER A 471 -0.32 15.57 18.38
C SER A 471 -1.21 15.97 17.19
N SER A 472 -0.64 16.11 15.99
CA SER A 472 -1.35 16.45 14.76
C SER A 472 -1.96 15.19 14.14
N ASN A 473 -3.27 14.96 14.41
CA ASN A 473 -4.01 13.80 13.90
C ASN A 473 -4.55 13.99 12.47
N PHE A 474 -3.94 14.83 11.66
CA PHE A 474 -4.37 15.03 10.28
C PHE A 474 -3.84 13.90 9.38
N PRO A 475 -4.74 13.18 8.69
CA PRO A 475 -4.34 12.19 7.70
C PRO A 475 -3.68 12.89 6.50
N ARG A 476 -2.79 12.19 5.82
CA ARG A 476 -2.06 12.68 4.64
C ARG A 476 -2.92 12.74 3.38
N GLY A 477 -3.89 11.84 3.30
CA GLY A 477 -4.80 11.76 2.17
C GLY A 477 -6.02 12.65 2.39
N PHE A 478 -6.10 13.73 1.63
CA PHE A 478 -7.30 14.57 1.59
C PHE A 478 -8.27 13.99 0.55
N ILE A 479 -9.45 13.56 0.98
CA ILE A 479 -10.47 13.03 0.09
C ILE A 479 -11.07 14.21 -0.69
N ILE A 480 -10.75 14.31 -1.99
CA ILE A 480 -11.29 15.32 -2.89
C ILE A 480 -12.73 14.95 -3.21
N ASP A 481 -12.88 13.75 -3.80
CA ASP A 481 -14.19 13.20 -4.14
C ASP A 481 -14.42 11.90 -3.36
N PRO A 482 -15.39 11.89 -2.42
CA PRO A 482 -15.83 10.66 -1.80
C PRO A 482 -16.41 9.73 -2.87
N ALA A 483 -16.37 8.43 -2.62
CA ALA A 483 -16.78 7.44 -3.61
C ALA A 483 -18.21 7.71 -4.14
N TYR A 484 -18.31 7.89 -5.43
CA TYR A 484 -19.56 8.04 -6.15
C TYR A 484 -19.70 6.99 -7.24
N CYS A 485 -20.92 6.66 -7.59
CA CYS A 485 -21.21 5.58 -8.51
C CYS A 485 -21.99 6.11 -9.71
N ASP A 486 -21.66 5.63 -10.89
CA ASP A 486 -22.38 5.93 -12.12
C ASP A 486 -23.85 5.53 -12.03
N ILE A 487 -24.72 6.36 -12.61
CA ILE A 487 -26.17 6.08 -12.64
C ILE A 487 -26.46 4.88 -13.52
N LYS A 488 -25.78 4.78 -14.67
CA LYS A 488 -25.99 3.73 -15.67
C LYS A 488 -25.02 2.57 -15.45
N PRO A 489 -25.47 1.33 -15.60
CA PRO A 489 -24.55 0.19 -15.56
C PRO A 489 -23.58 0.22 -16.74
N ILE A 490 -22.39 -0.32 -16.53
CA ILE A 490 -21.38 -0.53 -17.58
C ILE A 490 -22.01 -1.38 -18.69
N MET A 491 -21.76 -1.01 -19.93
CA MET A 491 -22.23 -1.80 -21.08
C MET A 491 -21.76 -3.23 -20.94
N LYS A 492 -22.72 -4.14 -20.82
CA LYS A 492 -22.43 -5.55 -20.63
C LYS A 492 -21.64 -6.06 -21.82
N LYS A 493 -20.58 -6.82 -21.57
CA LYS A 493 -19.92 -7.66 -22.62
C LYS A 493 -20.88 -8.62 -23.30
N SER A 494 -22.15 -8.64 -22.90
CA SER A 494 -23.26 -9.34 -23.52
C SER A 494 -23.55 -8.90 -24.97
N LEU A 495 -23.26 -7.65 -25.33
CA LEU A 495 -23.30 -7.20 -26.73
C LEU A 495 -22.26 -7.94 -27.58
N ILE A 496 -21.05 -8.12 -27.06
CA ILE A 496 -20.00 -8.90 -27.72
C ILE A 496 -20.40 -10.37 -27.78
N ALA A 497 -20.97 -10.92 -26.68
CA ALA A 497 -21.48 -12.28 -26.66
C ALA A 497 -22.66 -12.48 -27.63
N ALA A 498 -23.57 -11.50 -27.74
CA ALA A 498 -24.67 -11.54 -28.71
C ALA A 498 -24.13 -11.49 -30.16
N ALA A 499 -23.16 -10.66 -30.45
CA ALA A 499 -22.49 -10.62 -31.76
C ALA A 499 -21.78 -11.96 -32.08
N ALA A 500 -21.09 -12.55 -31.10
CA ALA A 500 -20.48 -13.87 -31.21
C ALA A 500 -21.53 -14.96 -31.45
N CYS A 501 -22.64 -14.94 -30.69
CA CYS A 501 -23.76 -15.87 -30.88
C CYS A 501 -24.38 -15.73 -32.26
N MET A 502 -24.58 -14.51 -32.78
CA MET A 502 -25.04 -14.31 -34.17
C MET A 502 -24.05 -14.87 -35.17
N PHE A 503 -22.75 -14.62 -34.98
CA PHE A 503 -21.71 -15.15 -35.85
C PHE A 503 -21.72 -16.68 -35.90
N PHE A 504 -21.73 -17.33 -34.75
CA PHE A 504 -21.80 -18.79 -34.66
C PHE A 504 -23.14 -19.33 -35.11
N GLY A 505 -24.24 -18.61 -34.92
CA GLY A 505 -25.57 -18.95 -35.38
C GLY A 505 -25.65 -18.99 -36.92
N LEU A 506 -24.85 -18.19 -37.62
CA LEU A 506 -24.72 -18.22 -39.08
C LEU A 506 -23.66 -19.23 -39.54
N LEU A 507 -22.55 -19.36 -38.85
CA LEU A 507 -21.44 -20.23 -39.22
C LEU A 507 -21.79 -21.71 -39.08
N PHE A 508 -22.49 -22.09 -38.00
CA PHE A 508 -22.85 -23.49 -37.74
C PHE A 508 -23.68 -24.13 -38.88
N PRO A 509 -24.80 -23.54 -39.34
CA PRO A 509 -25.56 -24.12 -40.45
C PRO A 509 -24.79 -24.08 -41.77
N THR A 510 -23.92 -23.10 -42.00
CA THR A 510 -23.09 -23.09 -43.25
C THR A 510 -22.14 -24.28 -43.29
N VAL A 511 -21.45 -24.55 -42.17
CA VAL A 511 -20.54 -25.71 -42.05
C VAL A 511 -21.33 -27.02 -42.19
N LEU A 512 -22.49 -27.13 -41.54
CA LEU A 512 -23.35 -28.32 -41.61
C LEU A 512 -23.84 -28.59 -43.06
N ILE A 513 -24.30 -27.54 -43.73
CA ILE A 513 -24.80 -27.67 -45.12
C ILE A 513 -23.65 -28.01 -46.07
N CYS A 514 -22.47 -27.41 -45.89
CA CYS A 514 -21.28 -27.75 -46.65
C CYS A 514 -20.86 -29.21 -46.44
N TYR A 515 -20.88 -29.68 -45.20
CA TYR A 515 -20.59 -31.09 -44.84
C TYR A 515 -21.59 -32.05 -45.50
N LEU A 516 -22.89 -31.78 -45.39
CA LEU A 516 -23.95 -32.60 -45.96
C LEU A 516 -23.92 -32.56 -47.51
N ALA A 517 -23.56 -31.44 -48.12
CA ALA A 517 -23.42 -31.31 -49.57
C ALA A 517 -22.19 -32.09 -50.10
N ASN A 518 -21.11 -32.18 -49.32
CA ASN A 518 -19.95 -33.01 -49.67
C ASN A 518 -20.26 -34.52 -49.49
N ARG A 519 -20.94 -34.91 -48.39
CA ARG A 519 -21.26 -36.30 -48.12
C ARG A 519 -22.18 -36.92 -49.20
N LYS A 520 -23.12 -36.13 -49.76
CA LYS A 520 -23.93 -36.55 -50.89
C LYS A 520 -23.13 -36.77 -52.18
N LYS A 521 -21.90 -36.28 -52.29
CA LYS A 521 -21.02 -36.51 -53.43
C LYS A 521 -20.35 -37.90 -53.36
N ASP A 522 -20.08 -38.38 -52.15
CA ASP A 522 -19.48 -39.71 -51.94
C ASP A 522 -20.50 -40.84 -52.14
N ASP A 523 -21.77 -40.60 -51.84
CA ASP A 523 -22.85 -41.61 -52.02
C ASP A 523 -23.33 -41.72 -53.51
N THR A 524 -22.88 -40.87 -54.41
CA THR A 524 -23.26 -40.85 -55.85
C THR A 524 -22.11 -41.18 -56.80
N ALA A 525 -21.01 -41.72 -56.33
CA ALA A 525 -19.95 -42.27 -57.16
C ALA A 525 -20.52 -43.57 -57.83
N PRO A 526 -20.56 -43.69 -59.18
CA PRO A 526 -21.03 -44.91 -59.80
C PRO A 526 -20.07 -46.04 -59.51
N VAL A 527 -20.63 -47.16 -59.02
CA VAL A 527 -19.94 -48.45 -59.04
C VAL A 527 -19.58 -48.72 -60.47
N ALA A 528 -18.31 -48.76 -60.78
CA ALA A 528 -17.82 -49.24 -62.10
C ALA A 528 -18.14 -50.71 -62.17
N ASP A 529 -19.03 -51.05 -63.06
CA ASP A 529 -19.30 -52.43 -63.46
C ASP A 529 -17.97 -53.02 -63.96
N GLU A 530 -17.42 -53.99 -63.29
CA GLU A 530 -16.49 -54.97 -63.85
C GLU A 530 -17.32 -55.93 -64.68
N GLU A 531 -17.24 -55.75 -66.02
CA GLU A 531 -17.50 -56.83 -67.00
C GLU A 531 -16.20 -57.23 -67.72
N VAL A 532 -15.80 -58.53 -67.39
CA VAL A 532 -15.09 -59.54 -68.15
C VAL A 532 -13.79 -59.18 -68.88
#